data_403d3de042412340f276411eaf87e6b4
#
_entry.id   403d3de042412340f276411eaf87e6b4
#
_cell.length_a   1.000
_cell.length_b   1.000
_cell.length_c   1.000
_cell.angle_alpha   90.00
_cell.angle_beta   90.00
_cell.angle_gamma   90.00
#
_symmetry.space_group_name_H-M   'P 1'
#
loop_
_entity.id
_entity.type
_entity.pdbx_description
1 polymer ?
#
loop_
_entity_poly.entity_id
_entity_poly.type
_entity_poly.pdbx_seq_one_letter_code
_entity_poly.pdbx_strand_id
1 'polypeptide(L)'
;MEKTWKINLSGFADEINPQLDEQIRVLKKLGMHYVEMRGANGKGLVEYPLDEVEKIKEQLDENDIHLSSVGSPIGKIPITQDFEEHFKLFCHTVNIAHVMEVPYIRMFSFFMPEGEDPEKYHDEVFRRVGRMADYAAKHNVILLHENEKEIYGDVADRCRKLMEEFYSDHFKAVFDFANFVQ
;
A
#
# COMPACT_ATOMS: atom_id res chain seq x y z
N MET A 1 -18.03 30.46 -3.50
CA MET A 1 -16.97 29.79 -4.28
C MET A 1 -17.36 28.33 -4.41
N GLU A 2 -17.66 27.88 -5.62
CA GLU A 2 -17.86 26.46 -5.88
C GLU A 2 -16.54 25.72 -5.62
N LYS A 3 -16.57 24.71 -4.74
CA LYS A 3 -15.42 23.79 -4.58
C LYS A 3 -15.32 22.95 -5.84
N THR A 4 -14.39 23.31 -6.74
CA THR A 4 -14.02 22.42 -7.86
C THR A 4 -13.16 21.30 -7.30
N TRP A 5 -13.69 20.07 -7.33
CA TRP A 5 -12.94 18.88 -6.98
C TRP A 5 -12.01 18.50 -8.13
N LYS A 6 -10.72 18.37 -7.86
CA LYS A 6 -9.76 17.81 -8.82
C LYS A 6 -9.67 16.32 -8.56
N ILE A 7 -10.10 15.50 -9.52
CA ILE A 7 -9.95 14.05 -9.48
C ILE A 7 -8.68 13.69 -10.27
N ASN A 8 -7.77 12.96 -9.63
CA ASN A 8 -6.62 12.38 -10.30
C ASN A 8 -6.91 10.90 -10.56
N LEU A 9 -6.61 10.42 -11.76
CA LEU A 9 -6.68 9.01 -12.10
C LEU A 9 -5.33 8.36 -11.80
N SER A 10 -5.38 7.18 -11.19
CA SER A 10 -4.23 6.33 -10.92
C SER A 10 -4.59 4.86 -11.18
N GLY A 11 -3.61 4.00 -11.35
CA GLY A 11 -3.82 2.57 -11.56
C GLY A 11 -2.53 1.77 -11.37
N PHE A 12 -2.66 0.44 -11.48
CA PHE A 12 -1.54 -0.51 -11.39
C PHE A 12 -0.90 -0.71 -12.76
N ALA A 13 0.19 0.00 -13.04
CA ALA A 13 0.81 -0.03 -14.36
C ALA A 13 1.61 -1.32 -14.64
N ASP A 14 2.00 -2.07 -13.62
CA ASP A 14 2.62 -3.39 -13.75
C ASP A 14 1.69 -4.45 -14.36
N GLU A 15 0.37 -4.24 -14.34
CA GLU A 15 -0.61 -5.05 -15.07
C GLU A 15 -0.55 -4.84 -16.59
N ILE A 16 -0.04 -3.71 -17.03
CA ILE A 16 0.16 -3.40 -18.44
C ILE A 16 1.40 -4.13 -18.96
N ASN A 17 2.52 -3.94 -18.27
CA ASN A 17 3.81 -4.52 -18.63
C ASN A 17 4.74 -4.48 -17.40
N PRO A 18 5.59 -5.52 -17.17
CA PRO A 18 6.57 -5.47 -16.09
C PRO A 18 7.65 -4.40 -16.29
N GLN A 19 7.96 -3.97 -17.52
CA GLN A 19 9.03 -3.00 -17.80
C GLN A 19 8.58 -1.57 -17.55
N LEU A 20 9.36 -0.81 -16.79
CA LEU A 20 9.05 0.56 -16.39
C LEU A 20 8.85 1.49 -17.60
N ASP A 21 9.70 1.38 -18.63
CA ASP A 21 9.58 2.20 -19.83
C ASP A 21 8.23 2.03 -20.54
N GLU A 22 7.73 0.80 -20.60
CA GLU A 22 6.40 0.51 -21.18
C GLU A 22 5.27 1.02 -20.31
N GLN A 23 5.39 0.91 -18.97
CA GLN A 23 4.44 1.49 -18.03
C GLN A 23 4.34 3.01 -18.27
N ILE A 24 5.47 3.70 -18.27
CA ILE A 24 5.57 5.14 -18.53
C ILE A 24 4.95 5.50 -19.89
N ARG A 25 5.32 4.77 -20.94
CA ARG A 25 4.80 5.01 -22.30
C ARG A 25 3.27 4.93 -22.36
N VAL A 26 2.67 3.95 -21.69
CA VAL A 26 1.20 3.78 -21.71
C VAL A 26 0.52 4.83 -20.83
N LEU A 27 1.04 5.13 -19.65
CA LEU A 27 0.50 6.20 -18.80
C LEU A 27 0.47 7.54 -19.52
N LYS A 28 1.57 7.91 -20.19
CA LYS A 28 1.63 9.13 -21.03
C LYS A 28 0.60 9.13 -22.15
N LYS A 29 0.43 7.98 -22.85
CA LYS A 29 -0.55 7.86 -23.93
C LYS A 29 -1.99 8.05 -23.41
N LEU A 30 -2.26 7.68 -22.17
CA LEU A 30 -3.57 7.83 -21.51
C LEU A 30 -3.74 9.21 -20.85
N GLY A 31 -2.70 10.05 -20.81
CA GLY A 31 -2.73 11.33 -20.10
C GLY A 31 -2.81 11.17 -18.58
N MET A 32 -2.30 10.06 -18.05
CA MET A 32 -2.25 9.77 -16.61
C MET A 32 -0.92 10.24 -16.03
N HIS A 33 -0.99 11.02 -14.96
CA HIS A 33 0.17 11.54 -14.24
C HIS A 33 0.42 10.84 -12.91
N TYR A 34 -0.43 9.87 -12.53
CA TYR A 34 -0.30 9.16 -11.27
C TYR A 34 -0.34 7.65 -11.48
N VAL A 35 0.46 6.94 -10.67
CA VAL A 35 0.52 5.48 -10.64
C VAL A 35 0.52 5.01 -9.18
N GLU A 36 -0.26 4.00 -8.85
CA GLU A 36 -0.03 3.22 -7.64
C GLU A 36 0.98 2.14 -7.98
N MET A 37 2.24 2.33 -7.55
CA MET A 37 3.33 1.45 -7.97
C MET A 37 3.46 0.26 -7.05
N ARG A 38 3.20 -0.94 -7.60
CA ARG A 38 3.47 -2.24 -6.95
C ARG A 38 4.86 -2.75 -7.34
N GLY A 39 5.28 -2.52 -8.58
CA GLY A 39 6.57 -2.97 -9.07
C GLY A 39 6.93 -2.42 -10.45
N ALA A 40 8.18 -2.62 -10.81
CA ALA A 40 8.76 -2.27 -12.09
C ALA A 40 9.85 -3.28 -12.46
N ASN A 41 10.13 -3.43 -13.75
CA ASN A 41 11.20 -4.30 -14.27
C ASN A 41 11.15 -5.74 -13.73
N GLY A 42 9.93 -6.25 -13.49
CA GLY A 42 9.69 -7.62 -13.00
C GLY A 42 9.97 -7.85 -11.52
N LYS A 43 10.16 -6.77 -10.72
CA LYS A 43 10.47 -6.82 -9.30
C LYS A 43 9.53 -5.91 -8.50
N GLY A 44 9.12 -6.33 -7.31
CA GLY A 44 8.31 -5.52 -6.43
C GLY A 44 9.05 -4.26 -5.96
N LEU A 45 8.36 -3.12 -5.88
CA LEU A 45 8.99 -1.85 -5.49
C LEU A 45 9.69 -1.94 -4.13
N VAL A 46 9.05 -2.63 -3.17
CA VAL A 46 9.59 -2.80 -1.81
C VAL A 46 10.82 -3.70 -1.71
N GLU A 47 11.19 -4.37 -2.79
CA GLU A 47 12.36 -5.25 -2.87
C GLU A 47 13.62 -4.53 -3.39
N TYR A 48 13.47 -3.29 -3.89
CA TYR A 48 14.58 -2.50 -4.40
C TYR A 48 15.39 -1.86 -3.28
N PRO A 49 16.73 -1.81 -3.39
CA PRO A 49 17.54 -0.93 -2.56
C PRO A 49 17.26 0.54 -2.90
N LEU A 50 17.49 1.45 -1.96
CA LEU A 50 17.06 2.85 -2.11
C LEU A 50 17.72 3.57 -3.30
N ASP A 51 18.97 3.26 -3.63
CA ASP A 51 19.68 3.83 -4.78
C ASP A 51 19.09 3.40 -6.13
N GLU A 52 18.45 2.23 -6.21
CA GLU A 52 17.68 1.82 -7.38
C GLU A 52 16.28 2.47 -7.41
N VAL A 53 15.67 2.67 -6.23
CA VAL A 53 14.40 3.42 -6.11
C VAL A 53 14.58 4.86 -6.58
N GLU A 54 15.71 5.50 -6.25
CA GLU A 54 16.06 6.85 -6.73
C GLU A 54 16.08 6.92 -8.27
N LYS A 55 16.67 5.91 -8.94
CA LYS A 55 16.69 5.85 -10.42
C LYS A 55 15.31 5.65 -11.03
N ILE A 56 14.44 4.86 -10.37
CA ILE A 56 13.05 4.71 -10.79
C ILE A 56 12.32 6.06 -10.66
N LYS A 57 12.54 6.76 -9.53
CA LYS A 57 11.97 8.10 -9.30
C LYS A 57 12.40 9.10 -10.36
N GLU A 58 13.69 9.16 -10.68
CA GLU A 58 14.22 10.02 -11.73
C GLU A 58 13.52 9.79 -13.08
N GLN A 59 13.36 8.53 -13.49
CA GLN A 59 12.66 8.20 -14.74
C GLN A 59 11.19 8.61 -14.73
N LEU A 60 10.50 8.47 -13.59
CA LEU A 60 9.11 8.91 -13.45
C LEU A 60 9.01 10.44 -13.54
N ASP A 61 9.88 11.16 -12.83
CA ASP A 61 9.91 12.63 -12.79
C ASP A 61 10.20 13.24 -14.17
N GLU A 62 11.17 12.69 -14.92
CA GLU A 62 11.46 13.08 -16.30
C GLU A 62 10.25 12.97 -17.23
N ASN A 63 9.26 12.16 -16.85
CA ASN A 63 8.04 11.92 -17.63
C ASN A 63 6.78 12.51 -17.01
N ASP A 64 6.90 13.37 -15.96
CA ASP A 64 5.78 13.99 -15.24
C ASP A 64 4.77 12.94 -14.71
N ILE A 65 5.31 11.85 -14.17
CA ILE A 65 4.53 10.78 -13.53
C ILE A 65 4.94 10.71 -12.05
N HIS A 66 3.94 10.66 -11.17
CA HIS A 66 4.13 10.65 -9.72
C HIS A 66 3.43 9.44 -9.10
N LEU A 67 3.89 8.98 -7.95
CA LEU A 67 3.16 7.96 -7.21
C LEU A 67 1.91 8.57 -6.55
N SER A 68 0.78 7.88 -6.66
CA SER A 68 -0.39 8.12 -5.81
C SER A 68 -0.24 7.45 -4.45
N SER A 69 0.39 6.28 -4.43
CA SER A 69 0.77 5.54 -3.22
C SER A 69 1.84 4.49 -3.56
N VAL A 70 2.56 4.02 -2.54
CA VAL A 70 3.33 2.78 -2.65
C VAL A 70 2.34 1.61 -2.54
N GLY A 71 2.14 0.89 -3.63
CA GLY A 71 1.28 -0.30 -3.71
C GLY A 71 1.94 -1.52 -3.06
N SER A 72 2.14 -1.48 -1.75
CA SER A 72 2.95 -2.46 -1.03
C SER A 72 2.22 -3.76 -0.72
N PRO A 73 2.94 -4.89 -0.51
CA PRO A 73 2.39 -6.13 0.02
C PRO A 73 2.43 -6.19 1.56
N ILE A 74 2.66 -5.06 2.24
CA ILE A 74 2.75 -5.03 3.72
C ILE A 74 1.44 -5.54 4.33
N GLY A 75 1.57 -6.52 5.23
CA GLY A 75 0.43 -7.26 5.81
C GLY A 75 -0.02 -8.49 5.02
N LYS A 76 0.52 -8.76 3.82
CA LYS A 76 0.25 -10.02 3.07
C LYS A 76 1.20 -11.14 3.49
N ILE A 77 1.22 -11.45 4.76
CA ILE A 77 1.86 -12.63 5.34
C ILE A 77 0.88 -13.35 6.27
N PRO A 78 1.03 -14.67 6.52
CA PRO A 78 0.24 -15.37 7.52
C PRO A 78 0.35 -14.71 8.90
N ILE A 79 -0.77 -14.60 9.63
CA ILE A 79 -0.76 -14.06 11.00
C ILE A 79 0.11 -14.90 11.95
N THR A 80 0.29 -16.17 11.65
CA THR A 80 1.11 -17.12 12.42
C THR A 80 2.60 -17.01 12.15
N GLN A 81 3.01 -16.27 11.09
CA GLN A 81 4.42 -16.06 10.75
C GLN A 81 5.06 -15.05 11.71
N ASP A 82 6.37 -15.18 11.95
CA ASP A 82 7.15 -14.17 12.69
C ASP A 82 7.02 -12.79 12.03
N PHE A 83 6.79 -11.79 12.87
CA PHE A 83 6.50 -10.44 12.39
C PHE A 83 7.75 -9.56 12.20
N GLU A 84 8.87 -9.89 12.84
CA GLU A 84 10.01 -8.97 12.91
C GLU A 84 10.65 -8.71 11.54
N GLU A 85 10.83 -9.75 10.72
CA GLU A 85 11.36 -9.56 9.35
C GLU A 85 10.38 -8.77 8.48
N HIS A 86 9.08 -9.00 8.63
CA HIS A 86 8.07 -8.25 7.91
C HIS A 86 8.01 -6.78 8.36
N PHE A 87 8.22 -6.53 9.65
CA PHE A 87 8.32 -5.17 10.16
C PHE A 87 9.57 -4.43 9.64
N LYS A 88 10.71 -5.12 9.47
CA LYS A 88 11.87 -4.54 8.79
C LYS A 88 11.56 -4.16 7.34
N LEU A 89 10.86 -5.02 6.60
CA LEU A 89 10.39 -4.71 5.26
C LEU A 89 9.47 -3.49 5.25
N PHE A 90 8.57 -3.38 6.23
CA PHE A 90 7.73 -2.21 6.40
C PHE A 90 8.55 -0.94 6.65
N CYS A 91 9.56 -0.97 7.54
CA CYS A 91 10.45 0.17 7.77
C CYS A 91 11.18 0.58 6.48
N HIS A 92 11.63 -0.39 5.68
CA HIS A 92 12.22 -0.13 4.37
C HIS A 92 11.21 0.50 3.40
N THR A 93 9.97 0.02 3.38
CA THR A 93 8.87 0.59 2.57
C THR A 93 8.60 2.06 2.92
N VAL A 94 8.70 2.42 4.20
CA VAL A 94 8.60 3.83 4.65
C VAL A 94 9.73 4.67 4.05
N ASN A 95 10.96 4.17 4.02
CA ASN A 95 12.08 4.87 3.38
C ASN A 95 11.85 5.03 1.86
N ILE A 96 11.30 4.00 1.20
CA ILE A 96 10.91 4.07 -0.22
C ILE A 96 9.86 5.16 -0.45
N ALA A 97 8.84 5.24 0.41
CA ALA A 97 7.82 6.28 0.30
C ALA A 97 8.43 7.69 0.39
N HIS A 98 9.44 7.89 1.25
CA HIS A 98 10.17 9.15 1.34
C HIS A 98 10.98 9.45 0.06
N VAL A 99 11.71 8.48 -0.48
CA VAL A 99 12.45 8.64 -1.75
C VAL A 99 11.49 8.98 -2.88
N MET A 100 10.34 8.30 -2.94
CA MET A 100 9.30 8.53 -3.96
C MET A 100 8.46 9.80 -3.72
N GLU A 101 8.71 10.54 -2.64
CA GLU A 101 7.98 11.76 -2.25
C GLU A 101 6.46 11.57 -2.17
N VAL A 102 6.02 10.38 -1.72
CA VAL A 102 4.62 10.05 -1.55
C VAL A 102 4.34 9.68 -0.09
N PRO A 103 3.35 10.30 0.56
CA PRO A 103 3.06 9.98 1.96
C PRO A 103 2.28 8.68 2.14
N TYR A 104 1.71 8.11 1.10
CA TYR A 104 0.75 7.03 1.18
C TYR A 104 1.40 5.67 0.93
N ILE A 105 1.12 4.72 1.83
CA ILE A 105 1.53 3.31 1.72
C ILE A 105 0.29 2.44 1.87
N ARG A 106 -0.10 1.71 0.83
CA ARG A 106 -1.16 0.70 0.94
C ARG A 106 -0.66 -0.49 1.74
N MET A 107 -1.54 -1.04 2.61
CA MET A 107 -1.23 -2.19 3.45
C MET A 107 -2.47 -3.05 3.73
N PHE A 108 -2.24 -4.23 4.30
CA PHE A 108 -3.24 -5.26 4.60
C PHE A 108 -3.16 -5.72 6.06
N SER A 109 -4.12 -6.54 6.50
CA SER A 109 -4.24 -6.96 7.90
C SER A 109 -4.02 -8.46 8.13
N PHE A 110 -3.05 -9.04 7.43
CA PHE A 110 -2.53 -10.41 7.56
C PHE A 110 -3.50 -11.52 7.13
N PHE A 111 -2.96 -12.54 6.46
CA PHE A 111 -3.74 -13.73 6.09
C PHE A 111 -4.13 -14.55 7.32
N MET A 112 -5.41 -14.92 7.38
CA MET A 112 -5.94 -15.80 8.41
C MET A 112 -5.74 -17.27 8.03
N PRO A 113 -5.50 -18.17 8.99
CA PRO A 113 -5.47 -19.61 8.72
C PRO A 113 -6.83 -20.09 8.20
N GLU A 114 -6.79 -20.91 7.15
CA GLU A 114 -7.99 -21.47 6.54
C GLU A 114 -8.83 -22.27 7.55
N GLY A 115 -10.14 -22.01 7.57
CA GLY A 115 -11.09 -22.70 8.45
C GLY A 115 -11.06 -22.28 9.91
N GLU A 116 -10.21 -21.33 10.28
CA GLU A 116 -10.20 -20.78 11.64
C GLU A 116 -11.02 -19.48 11.74
N ASP A 117 -11.55 -19.24 12.95
CA ASP A 117 -12.23 -17.99 13.24
C ASP A 117 -11.21 -16.84 13.33
N PRO A 118 -11.29 -15.82 12.46
CA PRO A 118 -10.39 -14.67 12.49
C PRO A 118 -10.37 -13.92 13.83
N GLU A 119 -11.44 -13.96 14.60
CA GLU A 119 -11.52 -13.28 15.91
C GLU A 119 -10.53 -13.86 16.93
N LYS A 120 -10.06 -15.08 16.78
CA LYS A 120 -8.98 -15.64 17.60
C LYS A 120 -7.67 -14.87 17.46
N TYR A 121 -7.47 -14.21 16.35
CA TYR A 121 -6.25 -13.50 16.01
C TYR A 121 -6.36 -11.98 16.19
N HIS A 122 -7.52 -11.48 16.62
CA HIS A 122 -7.81 -10.06 16.82
C HIS A 122 -6.66 -9.33 17.53
N ASP A 123 -6.28 -9.78 18.72
CA ASP A 123 -5.28 -9.10 19.55
C ASP A 123 -3.91 -9.03 18.86
N GLU A 124 -3.52 -10.10 18.16
CA GLU A 124 -2.24 -10.11 17.44
C GLU A 124 -2.27 -9.24 16.19
N VAL A 125 -3.38 -9.21 15.45
CA VAL A 125 -3.57 -8.28 14.32
C VAL A 125 -3.47 -6.84 14.82
N PHE A 126 -4.18 -6.50 15.89
CA PHE A 126 -4.20 -5.14 16.44
C PHE A 126 -2.84 -4.73 17.00
N ARG A 127 -2.13 -5.65 17.65
CA ARG A 127 -0.75 -5.41 18.09
C ARG A 127 0.20 -5.08 16.93
N ARG A 128 0.12 -5.84 15.82
CA ARG A 128 0.98 -5.64 14.64
C ARG A 128 0.61 -4.36 13.90
N VAL A 129 -0.69 -4.14 13.63
CA VAL A 129 -1.18 -2.93 12.97
C VAL A 129 -0.85 -1.70 13.80
N GLY A 130 -1.07 -1.72 15.12
CA GLY A 130 -0.74 -0.62 16.02
C GLY A 130 0.75 -0.26 15.97
N ARG A 131 1.63 -1.28 15.99
CA ARG A 131 3.08 -1.04 15.87
C ARG A 131 3.46 -0.38 14.53
N MET A 132 2.81 -0.76 13.44
CA MET A 132 3.04 -0.12 12.13
C MET A 132 2.46 1.30 12.09
N ALA A 133 1.27 1.52 12.65
CA ALA A 133 0.64 2.84 12.73
C ALA A 133 1.48 3.83 13.57
N ASP A 134 2.00 3.39 14.71
CA ASP A 134 2.91 4.18 15.54
C ASP A 134 4.20 4.56 14.80
N TYR A 135 4.76 3.62 14.03
CA TYR A 135 5.95 3.88 13.24
C TYR A 135 5.65 4.86 12.09
N ALA A 136 4.54 4.66 11.39
CA ALA A 136 4.08 5.54 10.32
C ALA A 136 3.90 6.99 10.80
N ALA A 137 3.26 7.18 11.97
CA ALA A 137 3.07 8.49 12.57
C ALA A 137 4.40 9.19 12.88
N LYS A 138 5.38 8.46 13.43
CA LYS A 138 6.71 8.99 13.73
C LYS A 138 7.51 9.39 12.48
N HIS A 139 7.23 8.76 11.35
CA HIS A 139 7.91 8.98 10.07
C HIS A 139 7.08 9.79 9.07
N ASN A 140 5.94 10.36 9.51
CA ASN A 140 5.08 11.22 8.71
C ASN A 140 4.60 10.58 7.39
N VAL A 141 4.27 9.29 7.44
CA VAL A 141 3.60 8.57 6.35
C VAL A 141 2.18 8.19 6.75
N ILE A 142 1.34 7.87 5.79
CA ILE A 142 -0.06 7.54 5.98
C ILE A 142 -0.29 6.12 5.47
N LEU A 143 -0.68 5.22 6.36
CA LEU A 143 -1.07 3.87 6.00
C LEU A 143 -2.49 3.86 5.44
N LEU A 144 -2.68 3.17 4.33
CA LEU A 144 -3.97 2.96 3.68
C LEU A 144 -4.33 1.47 3.79
N HIS A 145 -5.19 1.11 4.74
CA HIS A 145 -5.68 -0.27 4.86
C HIS A 145 -6.68 -0.58 3.75
N GLU A 146 -6.38 -1.57 2.92
CA GLU A 146 -7.26 -2.09 1.88
C GLU A 146 -8.03 -3.32 2.39
N ASN A 147 -9.34 -3.37 2.13
CA ASN A 147 -10.11 -4.60 2.29
C ASN A 147 -9.69 -5.62 1.21
N GLU A 148 -9.41 -6.85 1.62
CA GLU A 148 -8.94 -7.91 0.74
C GLU A 148 -9.45 -9.26 1.27
N LYS A 149 -9.60 -10.26 0.41
CA LYS A 149 -9.99 -11.62 0.81
C LYS A 149 -8.92 -12.29 1.68
N GLU A 150 -9.36 -13.21 2.54
CA GLU A 150 -8.50 -14.09 3.36
C GLU A 150 -7.67 -13.36 4.43
N ILE A 151 -7.69 -12.03 4.50
CA ILE A 151 -7.06 -11.28 5.59
C ILE A 151 -8.06 -11.00 6.73
N TYR A 152 -7.60 -10.48 7.87
CA TYR A 152 -8.50 -10.08 8.95
C TYR A 152 -9.57 -9.10 8.47
N GLY A 153 -9.21 -8.09 7.68
CA GLY A 153 -10.10 -7.07 7.12
C GLY A 153 -10.77 -7.48 5.80
N ASP A 154 -11.28 -8.70 5.71
CA ASP A 154 -11.98 -9.22 4.52
C ASP A 154 -13.49 -8.91 4.51
N VAL A 155 -14.07 -8.56 5.66
CA VAL A 155 -15.49 -8.17 5.80
C VAL A 155 -15.61 -6.79 6.43
N ALA A 156 -16.71 -6.10 6.11
CA ALA A 156 -16.97 -4.74 6.54
C ALA A 156 -16.86 -4.54 8.06
N ASP A 157 -17.36 -5.48 8.86
CA ASP A 157 -17.30 -5.37 10.33
C ASP A 157 -15.87 -5.39 10.87
N ARG A 158 -14.99 -6.22 10.33
CA ARG A 158 -13.58 -6.25 10.74
C ARG A 158 -12.79 -5.05 10.23
N CYS A 159 -13.08 -4.56 9.01
CA CYS A 159 -12.56 -3.28 8.54
C CYS A 159 -13.00 -2.12 9.45
N ARG A 160 -14.26 -2.11 9.88
CA ARG A 160 -14.78 -1.11 10.81
C ARG A 160 -14.04 -1.14 12.15
N LYS A 161 -13.81 -2.32 12.75
CA LYS A 161 -13.03 -2.47 14.00
C LYS A 161 -11.63 -1.87 13.88
N LEU A 162 -10.92 -2.15 12.75
CA LEU A 162 -9.60 -1.57 12.49
C LEU A 162 -9.67 -0.03 12.40
N MET A 163 -10.69 0.51 11.72
CA MET A 163 -10.85 1.96 11.62
C MET A 163 -11.25 2.60 12.95
N GLU A 164 -12.10 1.97 13.76
CA GLU A 164 -12.48 2.49 15.07
C GLU A 164 -11.27 2.61 16.02
N GLU A 165 -10.29 1.70 15.91
CA GLU A 165 -9.08 1.72 16.74
C GLU A 165 -7.99 2.63 16.20
N PHE A 166 -7.70 2.58 14.88
CA PHE A 166 -6.48 3.19 14.33
C PHE A 166 -6.69 4.44 13.49
N TYR A 167 -7.94 4.78 13.11
CA TYR A 167 -8.18 5.94 12.25
C TYR A 167 -7.57 7.22 12.83
N SER A 168 -6.69 7.83 12.07
CA SER A 168 -5.93 9.01 12.46
C SER A 168 -5.45 9.77 11.23
N ASP A 169 -4.64 10.79 11.40
CA ASP A 169 -4.00 11.48 10.27
C ASP A 169 -2.97 10.59 9.56
N HIS A 170 -2.53 9.51 10.21
CA HIS A 170 -1.52 8.56 9.69
C HIS A 170 -2.06 7.15 9.40
N PHE A 171 -3.36 6.91 9.58
CA PHE A 171 -3.99 5.63 9.25
C PHE A 171 -5.38 5.86 8.68
N LYS A 172 -5.60 5.45 7.43
CA LYS A 172 -6.84 5.62 6.67
C LYS A 172 -7.22 4.30 6.00
N ALA A 173 -8.36 4.28 5.34
CA ALA A 173 -8.78 3.16 4.50
C ALA A 173 -8.68 3.53 3.02
N VAL A 174 -8.37 2.54 2.20
CA VAL A 174 -8.66 2.52 0.77
C VAL A 174 -9.70 1.43 0.51
N PHE A 175 -10.71 1.75 -0.27
CA PHE A 175 -11.84 0.85 -0.49
C PHE A 175 -11.74 0.20 -1.87
N ASP A 176 -11.56 -1.12 -1.90
CA ASP A 176 -11.70 -1.92 -3.12
C ASP A 176 -13.13 -2.46 -3.22
N PHE A 177 -13.86 -2.02 -4.26
CA PHE A 177 -15.25 -2.41 -4.49
C PHE A 177 -15.39 -3.89 -4.86
N ALA A 178 -14.40 -4.47 -5.54
CA ALA A 178 -14.44 -5.85 -6.01
C ALA A 178 -14.19 -6.85 -4.89
N ASN A 179 -13.32 -6.53 -3.95
CA ASN A 179 -12.89 -7.45 -2.90
C ASN A 179 -13.99 -7.83 -1.89
N PHE A 180 -15.08 -7.07 -1.82
CA PHE A 180 -16.24 -7.44 -0.97
C PHE A 180 -17.28 -8.31 -1.67
N VAL A 181 -17.15 -8.58 -2.97
CA VAL A 181 -18.12 -9.37 -3.77
C VAL A 181 -17.51 -10.64 -4.38
N GLN A 182 -16.30 -10.98 -3.98
CA GLN A 182 -15.59 -12.20 -4.40
C GLN A 182 -15.96 -13.41 -3.54
#